data_8afab1df0af8760d09c701c2b4a58933
#
_entry.id   8afab1df0af8760d09c701c2b4a58933
#
_cell.length_a   1.000
_cell.length_b   1.000
_cell.length_c   1.000
_cell.angle_alpha   90.00
_cell.angle_beta   90.00
_cell.angle_gamma   90.00
#
_symmetry.space_group_name_H-M   'P 1'
#
loop_
_entity.id
_entity.type
_entity.pdbx_description
1 polymer ?
#
loop_
_entity_poly.entity_id
_entity_poly.type
_entity_poly.pdbx_seq_one_letter_code
_entity_poly.pdbx_strand_id
1 'polypeptide(L)'
;MIDAKILKNDINRINDMLQKRNIKFPLEELIEEDTKRRKLLTKLQDERHKKNNIAKIIATKKKNDQAIFSEIKLMDEIGDRIKLLEEEIAIVDSKFKSYIRLLPNFFHESVPIGNSESDNIVVREYGTINKFSYNIKDHIDIGIDLDLIDIERAAKISGARFYFLKNELVRLNQALISFALDFLHDKGYTLLQPPYMIRKNSMEGAVILGDFKDVIYKIEDEDLFMIGTSEHAMVSMHMNEILEGSK
;
A
#
# COMPACT_ATOMS: atom_id res chain seq x y z
N MET A 1 -5.13 4.62 2.36
CA MET A 1 -5.48 5.09 0.99
C MET A 1 -6.80 5.86 1.07
N ILE A 2 -6.92 6.96 0.37
CA ILE A 2 -8.14 7.79 0.33
C ILE A 2 -9.23 7.07 -0.47
N ASP A 3 -10.48 7.05 0.05
CA ASP A 3 -11.63 6.52 -0.70
C ASP A 3 -11.90 7.41 -1.93
N ALA A 4 -11.97 6.79 -3.11
CA ALA A 4 -12.25 7.48 -4.37
C ALA A 4 -13.57 8.28 -4.37
N LYS A 5 -14.52 7.93 -3.51
CA LYS A 5 -15.78 8.68 -3.36
C LYS A 5 -15.56 10.15 -2.97
N ILE A 6 -14.47 10.45 -2.27
CA ILE A 6 -14.16 11.80 -1.82
C ILE A 6 -13.82 12.73 -3.00
N LEU A 7 -13.30 12.19 -4.10
CA LEU A 7 -13.05 12.95 -5.33
C LEU A 7 -14.33 13.60 -5.89
N LYS A 8 -15.48 12.96 -5.65
CA LYS A 8 -16.79 13.50 -6.08
C LYS A 8 -17.44 14.36 -5.00
N ASN A 9 -17.30 13.95 -3.74
CA ASN A 9 -18.13 14.47 -2.66
C ASN A 9 -17.48 15.66 -1.93
N ASP A 10 -16.14 15.71 -1.88
CA ASP A 10 -15.41 16.73 -1.12
C ASP A 10 -14.02 16.97 -1.67
N ILE A 11 -13.93 17.48 -2.87
CA ILE A 11 -12.66 17.82 -3.53
C ILE A 11 -11.91 18.92 -2.78
N ASN A 12 -12.62 19.83 -2.10
CA ASN A 12 -12.00 20.93 -1.37
C ASN A 12 -11.13 20.42 -0.22
N ARG A 13 -11.54 19.32 0.43
CA ARG A 13 -10.75 18.69 1.49
C ARG A 13 -9.44 18.13 0.97
N ILE A 14 -9.43 17.60 -0.26
CA ILE A 14 -8.19 17.14 -0.90
C ILE A 14 -7.27 18.33 -1.20
N ASN A 15 -7.81 19.40 -1.78
CA ASN A 15 -7.04 20.61 -2.07
C ASN A 15 -6.44 21.22 -0.79
N ASP A 16 -7.22 21.34 0.28
CA ASP A 16 -6.74 21.85 1.59
C ASP A 16 -5.59 20.98 2.12
N MET A 17 -5.73 19.65 2.06
CA MET A 17 -4.70 18.71 2.49
C MET A 17 -3.42 18.86 1.65
N LEU A 18 -3.51 18.98 0.32
CA LEU A 18 -2.36 19.15 -0.57
C LEU A 18 -1.65 20.49 -0.31
N GLN A 19 -2.41 21.57 -0.10
CA GLN A 19 -1.86 22.88 0.25
C GLN A 19 -1.11 22.85 1.59
N LYS A 20 -1.74 22.28 2.63
CA LYS A 20 -1.12 22.16 3.96
C LYS A 20 0.14 21.29 3.98
N ARG A 21 0.24 20.31 3.07
CA ARG A 21 1.44 19.48 2.89
C ARG A 21 2.46 20.10 1.95
N ASN A 22 2.15 21.24 1.32
CA ASN A 22 2.98 21.84 0.28
C ASN A 22 3.34 20.86 -0.86
N ILE A 23 2.39 19.99 -1.25
CA ILE A 23 2.58 18.97 -2.28
C ILE A 23 1.90 19.41 -3.57
N LYS A 24 2.68 19.41 -4.67
CA LYS A 24 2.12 19.55 -6.04
C LYS A 24 1.67 18.18 -6.51
N PHE A 25 0.38 18.06 -6.78
CA PHE A 25 -0.22 16.81 -7.22
C PHE A 25 -1.13 17.06 -8.44
N PRO A 26 -1.11 16.21 -9.47
CA PRO A 26 -1.95 16.37 -10.68
C PRO A 26 -3.41 15.96 -10.40
N LEU A 27 -4.10 16.77 -9.58
CA LEU A 27 -5.45 16.45 -9.10
C LEU A 27 -6.48 16.49 -10.23
N GLU A 28 -6.31 17.37 -11.20
CA GLU A 28 -7.21 17.50 -12.35
C GLU A 28 -7.20 16.22 -13.19
N GLU A 29 -6.02 15.68 -13.48
CA GLU A 29 -5.86 14.42 -14.21
C GLU A 29 -6.50 13.23 -13.46
N LEU A 30 -6.34 13.18 -12.15
CA LEU A 30 -7.00 12.15 -11.33
C LEU A 30 -8.53 12.25 -11.44
N ILE A 31 -9.10 13.47 -11.40
CA ILE A 31 -10.54 13.71 -11.51
C ILE A 31 -11.05 13.33 -12.90
N GLU A 32 -10.28 13.66 -13.94
CA GLU A 32 -10.63 13.28 -15.32
C GLU A 32 -10.69 11.76 -15.48
N GLU A 33 -9.67 11.04 -15.02
CA GLU A 33 -9.64 9.57 -15.11
C GLU A 33 -10.75 8.92 -14.27
N ASP A 34 -11.06 9.43 -13.08
CA ASP A 34 -12.21 8.94 -12.30
C ASP A 34 -13.54 9.19 -13.01
N THR A 35 -13.68 10.34 -13.65
CA THR A 35 -14.90 10.68 -14.41
C THR A 35 -15.08 9.79 -15.63
N LYS A 36 -14.00 9.55 -16.40
CA LYS A 36 -13.99 8.60 -17.52
C LYS A 36 -14.34 7.20 -17.05
N ARG A 37 -13.68 6.75 -16.01
CA ARG A 37 -13.91 5.43 -15.39
C ARG A 37 -15.37 5.22 -15.01
N ARG A 38 -15.98 6.17 -14.30
CA ARG A 38 -17.39 6.08 -13.89
C ARG A 38 -18.34 6.04 -15.07
N LYS A 39 -18.12 6.86 -16.10
CA LYS A 39 -18.92 6.84 -17.32
C LYS A 39 -18.86 5.50 -18.05
N LEU A 40 -17.68 4.90 -18.14
CA LEU A 40 -17.49 3.59 -18.77
C LEU A 40 -18.14 2.47 -17.97
N LEU A 41 -18.01 2.49 -16.63
CA LEU A 41 -18.66 1.51 -15.76
C LEU A 41 -20.20 1.57 -15.88
N THR A 42 -20.78 2.77 -16.00
CA THR A 42 -22.22 2.91 -16.22
C THR A 42 -22.62 2.30 -17.57
N LYS A 43 -21.89 2.62 -18.64
CA LYS A 43 -22.16 2.02 -19.97
C LYS A 43 -22.05 0.50 -19.95
N LEU A 44 -21.05 -0.05 -19.26
CA LEU A 44 -20.86 -1.49 -19.11
C LEU A 44 -22.06 -2.14 -18.39
N GLN A 45 -22.55 -1.50 -17.32
CA GLN A 45 -23.73 -1.98 -16.60
C GLN A 45 -24.98 -1.97 -17.49
N ASP A 46 -25.15 -0.93 -18.29
CA ASP A 46 -26.28 -0.81 -19.23
C ASP A 46 -26.23 -1.93 -20.30
N GLU A 47 -25.05 -2.18 -20.89
CA GLU A 47 -24.89 -3.27 -21.87
C GLU A 47 -25.10 -4.66 -21.22
N ARG A 48 -24.60 -4.89 -20.01
CA ARG A 48 -24.85 -6.12 -19.26
C ARG A 48 -26.34 -6.31 -18.93
N HIS A 49 -27.05 -5.21 -18.59
CA HIS A 49 -28.49 -5.25 -18.37
C HIS A 49 -29.25 -5.62 -19.66
N LYS A 50 -28.91 -5.03 -20.81
CA LYS A 50 -29.45 -5.39 -22.13
C LYS A 50 -29.22 -6.86 -22.44
N LYS A 51 -27.99 -7.36 -22.25
CA LYS A 51 -27.63 -8.78 -22.45
C LYS A 51 -28.51 -9.71 -21.62
N ASN A 52 -28.71 -9.39 -20.33
CA ASN A 52 -29.55 -10.17 -19.43
C ASN A 52 -31.03 -10.18 -19.86
N ASN A 53 -31.55 -9.06 -20.36
CA ASN A 53 -32.92 -8.97 -20.87
C ASN A 53 -33.11 -9.82 -22.12
N ILE A 54 -32.15 -9.74 -23.06
CA ILE A 54 -32.21 -10.60 -24.29
C ILE A 54 -32.11 -12.08 -23.93
N ALA A 55 -31.28 -12.45 -22.96
CA ALA A 55 -31.21 -13.84 -22.49
C ALA A 55 -32.58 -14.36 -21.97
N LYS A 56 -33.33 -13.51 -21.23
CA LYS A 56 -34.68 -13.82 -20.80
C LYS A 56 -35.66 -13.98 -21.98
N ILE A 57 -35.57 -13.12 -23.00
CA ILE A 57 -36.38 -13.19 -24.22
C ILE A 57 -36.09 -14.50 -24.96
N ILE A 58 -34.82 -14.84 -25.15
CA ILE A 58 -34.39 -16.09 -25.80
C ILE A 58 -34.96 -17.30 -25.02
N ALA A 59 -34.88 -17.31 -23.72
CA ALA A 59 -35.39 -18.37 -22.88
C ALA A 59 -36.92 -18.54 -23.04
N THR A 60 -37.66 -17.43 -23.11
CA THR A 60 -39.13 -17.45 -23.33
C THR A 60 -39.48 -17.92 -24.73
N LYS A 61 -38.81 -17.42 -25.77
CA LYS A 61 -39.04 -17.82 -27.16
C LYS A 61 -38.73 -19.29 -27.40
N LYS A 62 -37.64 -19.83 -26.79
CA LYS A 62 -37.31 -21.26 -26.84
C LYS A 62 -38.40 -22.13 -26.24
N LYS A 63 -39.03 -21.73 -25.14
CA LYS A 63 -40.15 -22.47 -24.52
C LYS A 63 -41.39 -22.51 -25.41
N ASN A 64 -41.54 -21.54 -26.31
CA ASN A 64 -42.68 -21.38 -27.19
C ASN A 64 -42.37 -21.83 -28.63
N ASP A 65 -41.27 -22.57 -28.89
CA ASP A 65 -40.80 -23.01 -30.21
C ASP A 65 -40.69 -21.88 -31.26
N GLN A 66 -40.38 -20.67 -30.82
CA GLN A 66 -40.24 -19.50 -31.68
C GLN A 66 -38.78 -19.32 -32.16
N ALA A 67 -38.63 -18.73 -33.35
CA ALA A 67 -37.32 -18.42 -33.89
C ALA A 67 -36.55 -17.39 -32.99
N ILE A 68 -35.26 -17.64 -32.81
CA ILE A 68 -34.38 -16.88 -31.88
C ILE A 68 -33.13 -16.31 -32.57
N PHE A 69 -33.02 -16.43 -33.87
CA PHE A 69 -31.80 -16.06 -34.62
C PHE A 69 -31.45 -14.59 -34.47
N SER A 70 -32.44 -13.70 -34.53
CA SER A 70 -32.23 -12.25 -34.34
C SER A 70 -31.73 -11.89 -32.93
N GLU A 71 -32.25 -12.57 -31.90
CA GLU A 71 -31.85 -12.34 -30.52
C GLU A 71 -30.44 -12.88 -30.24
N ILE A 72 -30.06 -13.99 -30.85
CA ILE A 72 -28.70 -14.54 -30.76
C ILE A 72 -27.71 -13.53 -31.37
N LYS A 73 -27.97 -13.07 -32.60
CA LYS A 73 -27.11 -12.08 -33.26
C LYS A 73 -26.95 -10.82 -32.41
N LEU A 74 -28.04 -10.28 -31.86
CA LEU A 74 -28.01 -9.12 -30.99
C LEU A 74 -27.25 -9.40 -29.70
N MET A 75 -27.35 -10.60 -29.15
CA MET A 75 -26.60 -11.00 -27.95
C MET A 75 -25.09 -11.06 -28.21
N ASP A 76 -24.68 -11.51 -29.40
CA ASP A 76 -23.27 -11.55 -29.80
C ASP A 76 -22.73 -10.11 -29.99
N GLU A 77 -23.48 -9.25 -30.68
CA GLU A 77 -23.11 -7.83 -30.84
C GLU A 77 -22.96 -7.09 -29.50
N ILE A 78 -23.84 -7.39 -28.52
CA ILE A 78 -23.71 -6.85 -27.17
C ILE A 78 -22.49 -7.45 -26.47
N GLY A 79 -22.21 -8.73 -26.68
CA GLY A 79 -21.02 -9.40 -26.16
C GLY A 79 -19.74 -8.73 -26.59
N ASP A 80 -19.63 -8.39 -27.89
CA ASP A 80 -18.47 -7.68 -28.45
C ASP A 80 -18.32 -6.27 -27.86
N ARG A 81 -19.43 -5.52 -27.72
CA ARG A 81 -19.41 -4.19 -27.06
C ARG A 81 -18.98 -4.27 -25.60
N ILE A 82 -19.45 -5.27 -24.87
CA ILE A 82 -19.02 -5.50 -23.46
C ILE A 82 -17.52 -5.72 -23.41
N LYS A 83 -16.97 -6.55 -24.30
CA LYS A 83 -15.53 -6.85 -24.34
C LYS A 83 -14.71 -5.59 -24.60
N LEU A 84 -15.10 -4.78 -25.58
CA LEU A 84 -14.41 -3.51 -25.87
C LEU A 84 -14.47 -2.53 -24.70
N LEU A 85 -15.61 -2.43 -24.00
CA LEU A 85 -15.75 -1.60 -22.81
C LEU A 85 -14.88 -2.11 -21.65
N GLU A 86 -14.77 -3.41 -21.46
CA GLU A 86 -13.91 -4.01 -20.44
C GLU A 86 -12.43 -3.74 -20.69
N GLU A 87 -11.98 -3.80 -21.95
CA GLU A 87 -10.62 -3.44 -22.35
C GLU A 87 -10.34 -1.93 -22.12
N GLU A 88 -11.27 -1.05 -22.49
CA GLU A 88 -11.14 0.40 -22.25
C GLU A 88 -11.13 0.73 -20.74
N ILE A 89 -12.01 0.08 -19.96
CA ILE A 89 -12.06 0.23 -18.52
C ILE A 89 -10.73 -0.20 -17.88
N ALA A 90 -10.13 -1.29 -18.34
CA ALA A 90 -8.86 -1.78 -17.80
C ALA A 90 -7.74 -0.74 -17.96
N ILE A 91 -7.67 -0.05 -19.09
CA ILE A 91 -6.70 1.01 -19.36
C ILE A 91 -6.93 2.22 -18.44
N VAL A 92 -8.17 2.70 -18.36
CA VAL A 92 -8.55 3.87 -17.54
C VAL A 92 -8.38 3.54 -16.05
N ASP A 93 -8.77 2.34 -15.61
CA ASP A 93 -8.63 1.89 -14.21
C ASP A 93 -7.15 1.78 -13.79
N SER A 94 -6.29 1.33 -14.70
CA SER A 94 -4.83 1.30 -14.46
C SER A 94 -4.27 2.71 -14.24
N LYS A 95 -4.63 3.68 -15.08
CA LYS A 95 -4.22 5.08 -14.92
C LYS A 95 -4.79 5.68 -13.64
N PHE A 96 -6.08 5.50 -13.39
CA PHE A 96 -6.72 5.98 -12.16
C PHE A 96 -5.99 5.44 -10.92
N LYS A 97 -5.69 4.13 -10.90
CA LYS A 97 -4.96 3.50 -9.80
C LYS A 97 -3.56 4.06 -9.61
N SER A 98 -2.84 4.39 -10.70
CA SER A 98 -1.52 5.00 -10.60
C SER A 98 -1.57 6.38 -9.94
N TYR A 99 -2.56 7.21 -10.24
CA TYR A 99 -2.74 8.51 -9.62
C TYR A 99 -3.23 8.41 -8.15
N ILE A 100 -4.29 7.64 -7.88
CA ILE A 100 -4.87 7.58 -6.53
C ILE A 100 -3.91 6.99 -5.50
N ARG A 101 -2.98 6.13 -5.92
CA ARG A 101 -1.93 5.58 -5.06
C ARG A 101 -0.87 6.61 -4.65
N LEU A 102 -0.64 7.62 -5.48
CA LEU A 102 0.29 8.72 -5.19
C LEU A 102 -0.35 9.82 -4.34
N LEU A 103 -1.69 9.82 -4.21
CA LEU A 103 -2.38 10.82 -3.41
C LEU A 103 -2.10 10.59 -1.92
N PRO A 104 -1.46 11.54 -1.21
CA PRO A 104 -1.17 11.40 0.21
C PRO A 104 -2.44 11.31 1.04
N ASN A 105 -2.37 10.64 2.18
CA ASN A 105 -3.51 10.49 3.08
C ASN A 105 -3.74 11.77 3.89
N PHE A 106 -4.96 11.94 4.42
CA PHE A 106 -5.28 13.00 5.37
C PHE A 106 -4.48 12.83 6.66
N PHE A 107 -4.17 13.95 7.28
CA PHE A 107 -3.56 14.00 8.61
C PHE A 107 -4.58 14.52 9.62
N HIS A 108 -4.35 14.21 10.89
CA HIS A 108 -5.20 14.70 11.98
C HIS A 108 -5.00 16.20 12.17
N GLU A 109 -6.03 16.91 12.63
CA GLU A 109 -6.03 18.36 12.83
C GLU A 109 -4.96 18.86 13.83
N SER A 110 -4.54 17.98 14.76
CA SER A 110 -3.49 18.29 15.73
C SER A 110 -2.09 18.28 15.14
N VAL A 111 -1.90 17.84 13.89
CA VAL A 111 -0.59 17.83 13.24
C VAL A 111 -0.24 19.25 12.81
N PRO A 112 0.90 19.84 13.27
CA PRO A 112 1.30 21.17 12.88
C PRO A 112 1.60 21.24 11.38
N ILE A 113 1.32 22.39 10.78
CA ILE A 113 1.71 22.66 9.40
C ILE A 113 3.17 23.08 9.42
N GLY A 114 4.00 22.39 8.62
CA GLY A 114 5.44 22.68 8.55
C GLY A 114 6.06 22.13 7.28
N ASN A 115 7.31 22.52 7.02
CA ASN A 115 8.07 22.09 5.84
C ASN A 115 9.22 21.13 6.18
N SER A 116 9.54 20.98 7.45
CA SER A 116 10.67 20.17 7.93
C SER A 116 10.42 19.64 9.35
N GLU A 117 11.30 18.76 9.80
CA GLU A 117 11.29 18.22 11.16
C GLU A 117 11.42 19.31 12.25
N SER A 118 12.05 20.44 11.93
CA SER A 118 12.19 21.55 12.86
C SER A 118 10.86 22.24 13.20
N ASP A 119 9.83 22.02 12.40
CA ASP A 119 8.49 22.55 12.63
C ASP A 119 7.66 21.64 13.55
N ASN A 120 8.18 20.46 13.94
CA ASN A 120 7.51 19.57 14.86
C ASN A 120 7.41 20.15 16.26
N ILE A 121 6.25 19.95 16.88
CA ILE A 121 5.98 20.43 18.25
C ILE A 121 6.21 19.28 19.23
N VAL A 122 7.02 19.52 20.26
CA VAL A 122 7.20 18.59 21.36
C VAL A 122 5.90 18.51 22.15
N VAL A 123 5.22 17.37 22.12
CA VAL A 123 3.93 17.18 22.80
C VAL A 123 4.11 16.85 24.28
N ARG A 124 5.18 16.13 24.63
CA ARG A 124 5.49 15.75 26.01
C ARG A 124 6.95 15.44 26.17
N GLU A 125 7.52 15.89 27.27
CA GLU A 125 8.85 15.52 27.74
C GLU A 125 8.73 14.66 29.00
N TYR A 126 9.65 13.71 29.16
CA TYR A 126 9.73 12.83 30.32
C TYR A 126 11.16 12.59 30.74
N GLY A 127 11.40 12.69 32.04
CA GLY A 127 12.71 12.49 32.65
C GLY A 127 13.64 13.70 32.51
N THR A 128 14.88 13.51 32.90
CA THR A 128 15.92 14.53 32.86
C THR A 128 17.10 13.99 32.07
N ILE A 129 17.63 14.78 31.15
CA ILE A 129 18.82 14.44 30.38
C ILE A 129 20.04 14.49 31.31
N ASN A 130 20.75 13.38 31.44
CA ASN A 130 21.99 13.31 32.22
C ASN A 130 23.07 14.15 31.56
N LYS A 131 23.76 14.97 32.38
CA LYS A 131 24.94 15.68 31.94
C LYS A 131 26.19 14.90 32.32
N PHE A 132 27.01 14.58 31.35
CA PHE A 132 28.26 13.86 31.55
C PHE A 132 29.45 14.83 31.57
N SER A 133 30.44 14.57 32.42
CA SER A 133 31.67 15.34 32.51
C SER A 133 32.78 14.90 31.55
N TYR A 134 32.46 13.94 30.69
CA TYR A 134 33.37 13.37 29.69
C TYR A 134 32.76 13.43 28.31
N ASN A 135 33.56 13.25 27.25
CA ASN A 135 33.07 13.15 25.88
C ASN A 135 32.29 11.86 25.68
N ILE A 136 31.04 12.00 25.31
CA ILE A 136 30.15 10.88 25.04
C ILE A 136 30.53 10.30 23.66
N LYS A 137 30.78 8.99 23.61
CA LYS A 137 30.90 8.23 22.37
C LYS A 137 29.52 7.79 21.91
N ASP A 138 29.33 7.70 20.62
CA ASP A 138 28.11 7.11 20.07
C ASP A 138 28.13 5.56 20.20
N HIS A 139 27.02 4.93 19.84
CA HIS A 139 26.89 3.47 19.95
C HIS A 139 27.80 2.70 18.98
N ILE A 140 28.16 3.30 17.84
CA ILE A 140 29.05 2.70 16.85
C ILE A 140 30.48 2.70 17.40
N ASP A 141 30.97 3.84 17.89
CA ASP A 141 32.30 3.97 18.47
C ASP A 141 32.47 3.00 19.66
N ILE A 142 31.47 2.94 20.53
CA ILE A 142 31.48 2.00 21.65
C ILE A 142 31.52 0.55 21.17
N GLY A 143 30.70 0.21 20.17
CA GLY A 143 30.63 -1.13 19.61
C GLY A 143 31.94 -1.56 18.92
N ILE A 144 32.63 -0.65 18.25
CA ILE A 144 33.93 -0.90 17.62
C ILE A 144 35.02 -1.05 18.70
N ASP A 145 35.07 -0.15 19.68
CA ASP A 145 36.07 -0.20 20.78
C ASP A 145 36.00 -1.49 21.59
N LEU A 146 34.79 -2.04 21.75
CA LEU A 146 34.54 -3.29 22.48
C LEU A 146 34.59 -4.54 21.58
N ASP A 147 34.95 -4.39 20.30
CA ASP A 147 34.94 -5.47 19.31
C ASP A 147 33.57 -6.17 19.14
N LEU A 148 32.47 -5.44 19.28
CA LEU A 148 31.11 -5.93 19.18
C LEU A 148 30.43 -5.65 17.83
N ILE A 149 30.98 -4.70 17.04
CA ILE A 149 30.48 -4.30 15.73
C ILE A 149 31.64 -4.30 14.72
N ASP A 150 31.39 -4.81 13.49
CA ASP A 150 32.35 -4.73 12.39
C ASP A 150 31.64 -4.20 11.15
N ILE A 151 31.90 -2.93 10.84
CA ILE A 151 31.33 -2.22 9.70
C ILE A 151 32.20 -2.39 8.45
N GLU A 152 33.52 -2.40 8.61
CA GLU A 152 34.45 -2.46 7.49
C GLU A 152 34.30 -3.77 6.70
N ARG A 153 34.27 -4.92 7.42
CA ARG A 153 34.08 -6.21 6.78
C ARG A 153 32.67 -6.37 6.19
N ALA A 154 31.65 -5.81 6.84
CA ALA A 154 30.31 -5.81 6.31
C ALA A 154 30.21 -4.97 5.02
N ALA A 155 30.81 -3.77 5.02
CA ALA A 155 30.83 -2.91 3.83
C ALA A 155 31.59 -3.58 2.64
N LYS A 156 32.64 -4.35 2.93
CA LYS A 156 33.39 -5.09 1.91
C LYS A 156 32.54 -6.11 1.16
N ILE A 157 31.58 -6.76 1.81
CA ILE A 157 30.78 -7.86 1.23
C ILE A 157 29.39 -7.43 0.78
N SER A 158 28.82 -6.38 1.40
CA SER A 158 27.41 -5.98 1.18
C SER A 158 27.24 -4.52 0.82
N GLY A 159 28.31 -3.71 0.86
CA GLY A 159 28.24 -2.28 0.63
C GLY A 159 27.97 -1.46 1.92
N ALA A 160 27.72 -0.16 1.74
CA ALA A 160 27.49 0.76 2.84
C ALA A 160 26.22 0.43 3.62
N ARG A 161 26.20 0.77 4.91
CA ARG A 161 25.07 0.62 5.83
C ARG A 161 24.77 -0.81 6.28
N PHE A 162 25.66 -1.77 6.01
CA PHE A 162 25.63 -3.11 6.58
C PHE A 162 26.60 -3.21 7.76
N TYR A 163 26.36 -4.13 8.66
CA TYR A 163 27.19 -4.36 9.85
C TYR A 163 27.16 -5.82 10.27
N PHE A 164 28.23 -6.29 10.89
CA PHE A 164 28.21 -7.51 11.68
C PHE A 164 28.07 -7.16 13.15
N LEU A 165 27.17 -7.83 13.84
CA LEU A 165 27.16 -7.91 15.29
C LEU A 165 28.03 -9.07 15.73
N LYS A 166 28.73 -8.91 16.84
CA LYS A 166 29.67 -9.90 17.37
C LYS A 166 29.41 -10.17 18.85
N ASN A 167 29.77 -11.34 19.29
CA ASN A 167 29.85 -11.74 20.71
C ASN A 167 28.57 -11.38 21.51
N GLU A 168 28.72 -10.65 22.60
CA GLU A 168 27.68 -10.28 23.55
C GLU A 168 26.56 -9.44 22.90
N LEU A 169 26.87 -8.66 21.87
CA LEU A 169 25.86 -7.85 21.17
C LEU A 169 24.88 -8.74 20.37
N VAL A 170 25.35 -9.88 19.84
CA VAL A 170 24.45 -10.88 19.23
C VAL A 170 23.48 -11.44 20.26
N ARG A 171 23.99 -11.78 21.48
CA ARG A 171 23.16 -12.29 22.58
C ARG A 171 22.16 -11.24 23.05
N LEU A 172 22.60 -9.99 23.20
CA LEU A 172 21.73 -8.87 23.59
C LEU A 172 20.61 -8.67 22.57
N ASN A 173 20.93 -8.70 21.28
CA ASN A 173 19.92 -8.60 20.21
C ASN A 173 18.87 -9.71 20.30
N GLN A 174 19.29 -10.97 20.52
CA GLN A 174 18.37 -12.10 20.68
C GLN A 174 17.53 -11.98 21.98
N ALA A 175 18.14 -11.52 23.05
CA ALA A 175 17.43 -11.28 24.31
C ALA A 175 16.35 -10.21 24.19
N LEU A 176 16.61 -9.11 23.44
CA LEU A 176 15.61 -8.08 23.15
C LEU A 176 14.45 -8.61 22.31
N ILE A 177 14.75 -9.45 21.31
CA ILE A 177 13.71 -10.10 20.49
C ILE A 177 12.85 -11.01 21.38
N SER A 178 13.47 -11.88 22.18
CA SER A 178 12.73 -12.76 23.09
C SER A 178 11.88 -11.99 24.10
N PHE A 179 12.45 -10.95 24.70
CA PHE A 179 11.72 -10.06 25.61
C PHE A 179 10.49 -9.44 24.95
N ALA A 180 10.63 -8.93 23.71
CA ALA A 180 9.51 -8.33 23.00
C ALA A 180 8.41 -9.34 22.68
N LEU A 181 8.78 -10.56 22.27
CA LEU A 181 7.84 -11.65 22.00
C LEU A 181 7.06 -12.04 23.26
N ASP A 182 7.76 -12.30 24.36
CA ASP A 182 7.16 -12.68 25.65
C ASP A 182 6.23 -11.57 26.16
N PHE A 183 6.71 -10.33 26.16
CA PHE A 183 5.95 -9.16 26.62
C PHE A 183 4.66 -8.93 25.84
N LEU A 184 4.70 -9.08 24.51
CA LEU A 184 3.51 -8.91 23.67
C LEU A 184 2.57 -10.10 23.75
N HIS A 185 3.10 -11.32 23.86
CA HIS A 185 2.31 -12.53 24.10
C HIS A 185 1.51 -12.44 25.41
N ASP A 186 2.14 -12.01 26.49
CA ASP A 186 1.49 -11.81 27.80
C ASP A 186 0.40 -10.74 27.78
N LYS A 187 0.48 -9.81 26.82
CA LYS A 187 -0.58 -8.81 26.54
C LYS A 187 -1.70 -9.33 25.64
N GLY A 188 -1.66 -10.58 25.21
CA GLY A 188 -2.69 -11.21 24.39
C GLY A 188 -2.52 -10.99 22.87
N TYR A 189 -1.38 -10.48 22.41
CA TYR A 189 -1.09 -10.40 20.97
C TYR A 189 -0.74 -11.77 20.40
N THR A 190 -1.21 -12.02 19.18
CA THR A 190 -0.82 -13.21 18.40
C THR A 190 0.54 -12.98 17.76
N LEU A 191 1.48 -13.90 18.03
CA LEU A 191 2.81 -13.84 17.42
C LEU A 191 2.77 -14.36 15.99
N LEU A 192 3.37 -13.61 15.07
CA LEU A 192 3.44 -13.96 13.64
C LEU A 192 4.89 -13.86 13.15
N GLN A 193 5.30 -14.85 12.39
CA GLN A 193 6.55 -14.86 11.62
C GLN A 193 6.20 -14.69 10.13
N PRO A 194 6.31 -13.49 9.56
CA PRO A 194 5.95 -13.28 8.15
C PRO A 194 7.03 -13.81 7.20
N PRO A 195 6.68 -14.05 5.91
CA PRO A 195 7.68 -14.28 4.87
C PRO A 195 8.53 -13.03 4.65
N TYR A 196 9.82 -13.22 4.34
CA TYR A 196 10.75 -12.11 4.06
C TYR A 196 10.60 -11.49 2.67
N MET A 197 9.83 -12.12 1.79
CA MET A 197 9.57 -11.66 0.43
C MET A 197 8.07 -11.75 0.13
N ILE A 198 7.54 -10.74 -0.55
CA ILE A 198 6.14 -10.65 -0.96
C ILE A 198 6.02 -10.21 -2.42
N ARG A 199 4.89 -10.51 -3.04
CA ARG A 199 4.61 -10.13 -4.44
C ARG A 199 4.40 -8.62 -4.57
N LYS A 200 4.60 -8.11 -5.79
CA LYS A 200 4.39 -6.70 -6.14
C LYS A 200 3.03 -6.16 -5.67
N ASN A 201 1.96 -6.90 -5.94
CA ASN A 201 0.61 -6.49 -5.55
C ASN A 201 0.45 -6.31 -4.03
N SER A 202 1.06 -7.19 -3.23
CA SER A 202 1.09 -7.08 -1.77
C SER A 202 1.93 -5.88 -1.32
N MET A 203 3.09 -5.66 -1.93
CA MET A 203 3.96 -4.52 -1.63
C MET A 203 3.26 -3.19 -1.95
N GLU A 204 2.58 -3.08 -3.10
CA GLU A 204 1.81 -1.90 -3.49
C GLU A 204 0.63 -1.58 -2.57
N GLY A 205 0.14 -2.56 -1.82
CA GLY A 205 -0.88 -2.35 -0.79
C GLY A 205 -0.34 -1.71 0.49
N ALA A 206 0.95 -1.90 0.77
CA ALA A 206 1.60 -1.43 1.99
C ALA A 206 2.38 -0.12 1.80
N VAL A 207 3.01 0.08 0.63
CA VAL A 207 3.86 1.23 0.34
C VAL A 207 3.62 1.81 -1.05
N ILE A 208 3.95 3.09 -1.23
CA ILE A 208 4.02 3.74 -2.53
C ILE A 208 5.36 3.36 -3.17
N LEU A 209 5.34 2.40 -4.10
CA LEU A 209 6.58 1.89 -4.72
C LEU A 209 7.41 2.97 -5.41
N GLY A 210 6.77 4.04 -5.91
CA GLY A 210 7.46 5.17 -6.53
C GLY A 210 8.42 5.87 -5.58
N ASP A 211 8.02 6.07 -4.33
CA ASP A 211 8.80 6.77 -3.30
C ASP A 211 9.91 5.88 -2.71
N PHE A 212 9.73 4.55 -2.78
CA PHE A 212 10.64 3.58 -2.18
C PHE A 212 11.44 2.75 -3.21
N LYS A 213 11.42 3.15 -4.49
CA LYS A 213 12.06 2.41 -5.58
C LYS A 213 13.55 2.12 -5.35
N ASP A 214 14.25 3.06 -4.71
CA ASP A 214 15.69 2.99 -4.47
C ASP A 214 16.05 2.25 -3.16
N VAL A 215 15.04 1.89 -2.34
CA VAL A 215 15.27 1.25 -1.02
C VAL A 215 14.64 -0.13 -0.91
N ILE A 216 13.76 -0.53 -1.84
CA ILE A 216 13.14 -1.84 -1.88
C ILE A 216 13.88 -2.72 -2.88
N TYR A 217 14.41 -3.84 -2.41
CA TYR A 217 15.08 -4.82 -3.25
C TYR A 217 14.07 -5.71 -3.98
N LYS A 218 14.12 -5.67 -5.31
CA LYS A 218 13.38 -6.60 -6.15
C LYS A 218 14.26 -7.81 -6.48
N ILE A 219 13.70 -9.01 -6.44
CA ILE A 219 14.38 -10.22 -6.93
C ILE A 219 14.30 -10.22 -8.46
N GLU A 220 15.47 -10.41 -9.11
CA GLU A 220 15.57 -10.44 -10.57
C GLU A 220 14.77 -11.62 -11.13
N ASP A 221 14.07 -11.39 -12.24
CA ASP A 221 13.24 -12.37 -12.94
C ASP A 221 12.04 -12.95 -12.14
N GLU A 222 11.79 -12.46 -10.93
CA GLU A 222 10.69 -12.89 -10.09
C GLU A 222 9.72 -11.74 -9.76
N ASP A 223 8.45 -12.08 -9.51
CA ASP A 223 7.48 -11.12 -8.93
C ASP A 223 7.57 -11.09 -7.41
N LEU A 224 8.81 -10.93 -6.89
CA LEU A 224 9.11 -10.91 -5.46
C LEU A 224 9.93 -9.69 -5.09
N PHE A 225 9.62 -9.15 -3.92
CA PHE A 225 10.29 -8.01 -3.30
C PHE A 225 10.61 -8.34 -1.85
N MET A 226 11.81 -8.00 -1.40
CA MET A 226 12.17 -8.13 0.00
C MET A 226 11.37 -7.11 0.84
N ILE A 227 10.86 -7.57 1.99
CA ILE A 227 10.18 -6.68 2.93
C ILE A 227 11.20 -5.82 3.67
N GLY A 228 10.89 -4.52 3.86
CA GLY A 228 11.67 -3.64 4.71
C GLY A 228 11.22 -3.71 6.18
N THR A 229 10.00 -4.19 6.41
CA THR A 229 9.38 -4.36 7.72
C THR A 229 8.33 -5.47 7.64
N SER A 230 8.05 -6.13 8.77
CA SER A 230 6.98 -7.12 8.89
C SER A 230 5.59 -6.55 8.56
N GLU A 231 5.40 -5.25 8.74
CA GLU A 231 4.16 -4.55 8.41
C GLU A 231 3.73 -4.79 6.95
N HIS A 232 4.66 -4.80 6.00
CA HIS A 232 4.34 -5.04 4.58
C HIS A 232 3.63 -6.38 4.36
N ALA A 233 4.10 -7.44 5.00
CA ALA A 233 3.51 -8.76 4.88
C ALA A 233 2.21 -8.88 5.70
N MET A 234 2.18 -8.30 6.90
CA MET A 234 1.02 -8.38 7.81
C MET A 234 -0.19 -7.62 7.28
N VAL A 235 -0.01 -6.41 6.73
CA VAL A 235 -1.08 -5.64 6.08
C VAL A 235 -1.66 -6.40 4.90
N SER A 236 -0.82 -7.14 4.17
CA SER A 236 -1.23 -7.91 2.99
C SER A 236 -1.84 -9.27 3.32
N MET A 237 -1.67 -9.77 4.54
CA MET A 237 -2.13 -11.09 4.98
C MET A 237 -3.63 -11.28 4.76
N HIS A 238 -4.42 -10.23 5.01
CA HIS A 238 -5.88 -10.22 4.86
C HIS A 238 -6.37 -9.53 3.58
N MET A 239 -5.51 -9.46 2.56
CA MET A 239 -5.87 -8.83 1.29
C MET A 239 -7.04 -9.56 0.62
N ASN A 240 -8.09 -8.81 0.23
CA ASN A 240 -9.33 -9.31 -0.35
C ASN A 240 -10.19 -10.18 0.58
N GLU A 241 -9.95 -10.15 1.89
CA GLU A 241 -10.79 -10.81 2.89
C GLU A 241 -11.75 -9.80 3.55
N ILE A 242 -12.91 -10.30 3.97
CA ILE A 242 -13.83 -9.58 4.84
C ILE A 242 -13.72 -10.22 6.21
N LEU A 243 -13.16 -9.46 7.16
CA LEU A 243 -12.98 -9.94 8.52
C LEU A 243 -14.27 -9.76 9.33
N GLU A 244 -14.59 -10.75 10.17
CA GLU A 244 -15.65 -10.62 11.17
C GLU A 244 -15.20 -9.65 12.27
N GLY A 245 -16.10 -8.74 12.70
CA GLY A 245 -15.77 -7.70 13.66
C GLY A 245 -15.38 -8.18 15.08
N SER A 246 -15.44 -9.49 15.31
CA SER A 246 -15.03 -10.16 16.56
C SER A 246 -13.63 -10.77 16.51
N LYS A 247 -12.92 -10.60 15.39
CA LYS A 247 -11.56 -11.14 15.19
C LYS A 247 -10.53 -10.04 15.14
#